data_56734128e98c77db1817e5228d5605a6
#
_entry.id   56734128e98c77db1817e5228d5605a6
#
_cell.length_a   1.000
_cell.length_b   1.000
_cell.length_c   1.000
_cell.angle_alpha   90.00
_cell.angle_beta   90.00
_cell.angle_gamma   90.00
#
_symmetry.space_group_name_H-M   'P 1'
#
loop_
_entity.id
_entity.type
_entity.pdbx_description
1 polymer ?
#
loop_
_entity_poly.entity_id
_entity_poly.type
_entity_poly.pdbx_seq_one_letter_code
_entity_poly.pdbx_strand_id
1 'polypeptide(L)'
;YDNVKNNPTSIEELHDALSDAVHRQLMSDVPYGVLLSGGLDSSITSALAKKFSSKRVESDNTQEAWWPQLHSFSVGLEGSPDLAAARKVSEHIGSIHHEVVFTIQEGLDAIRDVIYHLETYDITTVRASTPMFLMARSIKSHGIKMVLSGEGADELFGGYLYFHKAPSSEEFHNETVRKLDKLHQYDCLRANKSLAAWGIEGRVPFLDKEFIDVAMKINPQDKMINGERMEKWVVRKAFEDYLPESVAWRQKEQFSDGVGYSWIDTLKEVVEAAVTDEQMNNAHYRFPLQTPQNKEEFFYRSIFEEHFPSDAAALSVPSVPSVACSTPIALEWDEAFKNQNDPSGRAVAKVHDDAY
;
A
#
# COMPACT_ATOMS: atom_id res chain seq x y z
N TYR A 1 -2.38 22.79 -3.20
CA TYR A 1 -1.67 22.45 -4.46
C TYR A 1 -2.47 22.94 -5.69
N ASP A 2 -2.92 24.20 -5.65
CA ASP A 2 -3.64 24.81 -6.75
C ASP A 2 -2.68 25.39 -7.81
N ASN A 3 -3.16 25.51 -9.05
CA ASN A 3 -2.43 26.17 -10.15
C ASN A 3 -1.10 25.52 -10.57
N VAL A 4 -0.96 24.21 -10.43
CA VAL A 4 0.27 23.47 -10.79
C VAL A 4 0.37 23.09 -12.28
N LYS A 5 -0.65 23.34 -13.07
CA LYS A 5 -0.80 22.93 -14.48
C LYS A 5 0.35 23.39 -15.40
N ASN A 6 1.00 24.49 -15.06
CA ASN A 6 2.07 25.07 -15.87
C ASN A 6 3.44 24.98 -15.19
N ASN A 7 3.54 24.25 -14.10
CA ASN A 7 4.83 24.09 -13.42
C ASN A 7 5.78 23.26 -14.29
N PRO A 8 7.07 23.56 -14.29
CA PRO A 8 8.05 22.66 -14.88
C PRO A 8 8.15 21.39 -14.06
N THR A 9 8.37 20.26 -14.72
CA THR A 9 8.69 18.99 -14.06
C THR A 9 10.20 18.81 -14.07
N SER A 10 10.78 18.65 -12.88
CA SER A 10 12.19 18.31 -12.71
C SER A 10 12.31 16.89 -12.14
N ILE A 11 12.88 16.00 -12.94
CA ILE A 11 13.21 14.63 -12.53
C ILE A 11 14.32 14.64 -11.48
N GLU A 12 15.28 15.54 -11.60
CA GLU A 12 16.39 15.70 -10.66
C GLU A 12 15.89 16.19 -9.29
N GLU A 13 15.03 17.23 -9.26
CA GLU A 13 14.43 17.71 -8.01
C GLU A 13 13.61 16.62 -7.31
N LEU A 14 12.87 15.82 -8.07
CA LEU A 14 12.11 14.67 -7.54
C LEU A 14 13.03 13.61 -6.95
N HIS A 15 14.12 13.28 -7.65
CA HIS A 15 15.14 12.34 -7.19
C HIS A 15 15.77 12.80 -5.87
N ASP A 16 16.20 14.05 -5.81
CA ASP A 16 16.89 14.59 -4.64
C ASP A 16 15.96 14.69 -3.44
N ALA A 17 14.73 15.17 -3.63
CA ALA A 17 13.75 15.27 -2.56
C ALA A 17 13.40 13.91 -1.93
N LEU A 18 13.25 12.83 -2.73
CA LEU A 18 13.01 11.49 -2.16
C LEU A 18 14.26 10.92 -1.50
N SER A 19 15.43 11.15 -2.10
CA SER A 19 16.70 10.74 -1.49
C SER A 19 16.90 11.36 -0.12
N ASP A 20 16.62 12.67 0.01
CA ASP A 20 16.68 13.39 1.27
C ASP A 20 15.64 12.91 2.28
N ALA A 21 14.41 12.63 1.83
CA ALA A 21 13.36 12.10 2.68
C ALA A 21 13.75 10.73 3.26
N VAL A 22 14.27 9.82 2.44
CA VAL A 22 14.77 8.53 2.92
C VAL A 22 15.92 8.73 3.88
N HIS A 23 16.92 9.54 3.53
CA HIS A 23 18.09 9.81 4.36
C HIS A 23 17.69 10.32 5.76
N ARG A 24 16.83 11.34 5.84
CA ARG A 24 16.34 11.87 7.13
C ARG A 24 15.63 10.80 7.96
N GLN A 25 14.85 9.93 7.33
CA GLN A 25 14.09 8.89 8.01
C GLN A 25 14.91 7.66 8.42
N LEU A 26 16.20 7.60 8.07
CA LEU A 26 17.12 6.59 8.59
C LEU A 26 17.72 6.93 9.95
N MET A 27 17.48 8.14 10.48
CA MET A 27 17.89 8.49 11.83
C MET A 27 17.24 7.53 12.84
N SER A 28 18.05 6.69 13.50
CA SER A 28 17.57 5.65 14.40
C SER A 28 18.62 5.17 15.37
N ASP A 29 18.21 4.97 16.62
CA ASP A 29 19.00 4.37 17.70
C ASP A 29 18.67 2.88 17.90
N VAL A 30 17.86 2.30 17.01
CA VAL A 30 17.45 0.89 17.03
C VAL A 30 17.71 0.22 15.67
N PRO A 31 17.82 -1.12 15.62
CA PRO A 31 17.90 -1.86 14.36
C PRO A 31 16.67 -1.61 13.49
N TYR A 32 16.91 -1.37 12.22
CA TYR A 32 15.84 -1.09 11.25
C TYR A 32 15.95 -1.96 9.99
N GLY A 33 14.86 -2.00 9.24
CA GLY A 33 14.79 -2.71 7.97
C GLY A 33 13.89 -1.98 6.96
N VAL A 34 13.58 -2.66 5.88
CA VAL A 34 12.69 -2.17 4.83
C VAL A 34 11.63 -3.21 4.47
N LEU A 35 10.43 -2.76 4.16
CA LEU A 35 9.40 -3.59 3.55
C LEU A 35 9.64 -3.64 2.03
N LEU A 36 9.78 -4.82 1.47
CA LEU A 36 10.17 -5.04 0.09
C LEU A 36 9.23 -6.03 -0.60
N SER A 37 8.26 -5.52 -1.34
CA SER A 37 7.35 -6.34 -2.18
C SER A 37 7.91 -6.64 -3.57
N GLY A 38 9.00 -5.99 -3.97
CA GLY A 38 9.52 -6.05 -5.33
C GLY A 38 8.75 -5.19 -6.34
N GLY A 39 7.76 -4.41 -5.89
CA GLY A 39 7.15 -3.32 -6.63
C GLY A 39 8.09 -2.10 -6.68
N LEU A 40 7.79 -1.15 -7.58
CA LEU A 40 8.62 0.03 -7.82
C LEU A 40 8.96 0.79 -6.52
N ASP A 41 7.93 1.17 -5.77
CA ASP A 41 8.04 2.09 -4.63
C ASP A 41 8.86 1.51 -3.48
N SER A 42 8.55 0.26 -3.10
CA SER A 42 9.29 -0.48 -2.07
C SER A 42 10.73 -0.72 -2.50
N SER A 43 10.97 -0.95 -3.78
CA SER A 43 12.31 -1.19 -4.33
C SER A 43 13.16 0.07 -4.33
N ILE A 44 12.60 1.23 -4.72
CA ILE A 44 13.28 2.53 -4.65
C ILE A 44 13.61 2.88 -3.20
N THR A 45 12.63 2.78 -2.29
CA THR A 45 12.84 3.02 -0.86
C THR A 45 13.96 2.15 -0.31
N SER A 46 13.97 0.86 -0.66
CA SER A 46 15.00 -0.09 -0.22
C SER A 46 16.38 0.21 -0.78
N ALA A 47 16.46 0.57 -2.07
CA ALA A 47 17.72 0.93 -2.73
C ALA A 47 18.34 2.20 -2.13
N LEU A 48 17.52 3.23 -1.89
CA LEU A 48 17.96 4.45 -1.22
C LEU A 48 18.36 4.19 0.24
N ALA A 49 17.57 3.41 0.98
CA ALA A 49 17.93 3.03 2.34
C ALA A 49 19.28 2.28 2.36
N LYS A 50 19.53 1.38 1.42
CA LYS A 50 20.81 0.67 1.30
C LYS A 50 21.97 1.62 1.00
N LYS A 51 21.77 2.59 0.11
CA LYS A 51 22.78 3.61 -0.23
C LYS A 51 23.28 4.36 1.02
N PHE A 52 22.38 4.66 1.95
CA PHE A 52 22.71 5.45 3.14
C PHE A 52 22.96 4.61 4.40
N SER A 53 22.67 3.31 4.41
CA SER A 53 22.68 2.47 5.62
C SER A 53 24.04 2.27 6.29
N SER A 54 25.15 2.59 5.62
CA SER A 54 26.50 2.40 6.14
C SER A 54 26.95 3.49 7.08
N LYS A 55 26.31 4.65 7.08
CA LYS A 55 26.67 5.84 7.87
C LYS A 55 25.52 6.28 8.76
N ARG A 56 25.88 6.96 9.85
CA ARG A 56 24.90 7.53 10.78
C ARG A 56 24.46 8.91 10.32
N VAL A 57 23.16 9.09 10.18
CA VAL A 57 22.55 10.38 9.81
C VAL A 57 22.83 11.44 10.90
N GLU A 58 22.75 11.06 12.18
CA GLU A 58 22.95 11.96 13.33
C GLU A 58 24.36 12.53 13.44
N SER A 59 25.31 11.96 12.75
CA SER A 59 26.71 12.40 12.72
C SER A 59 27.13 13.04 11.41
N ASP A 60 26.19 13.58 10.63
CA ASP A 60 26.42 14.13 9.29
C ASP A 60 27.21 13.16 8.39
N ASN A 61 26.89 11.87 8.50
CA ASN A 61 27.52 10.76 7.77
C ASN A 61 29.04 10.60 8.03
N THR A 62 29.57 11.13 9.13
CA THR A 62 30.98 11.00 9.48
C THR A 62 31.32 9.71 10.21
N GLN A 63 30.34 9.10 10.88
CA GLN A 63 30.51 7.86 11.64
C GLN A 63 29.82 6.68 10.98
N GLU A 64 30.40 5.48 11.16
CA GLU A 64 29.78 4.23 10.72
C GLU A 64 28.48 3.97 11.46
N ALA A 65 27.52 3.37 10.76
CA ALA A 65 26.25 2.94 11.36
C ALA A 65 26.47 1.83 12.39
N TRP A 66 25.64 1.80 13.43
CA TRP A 66 25.67 0.72 14.42
C TRP A 66 25.19 -0.62 13.83
N TRP A 67 24.25 -0.55 12.87
CA TRP A 67 23.71 -1.70 12.13
C TRP A 67 23.83 -1.45 10.62
N PRO A 68 25.02 -1.65 10.04
CA PRO A 68 25.27 -1.30 8.64
C PRO A 68 24.64 -2.30 7.64
N GLN A 69 24.18 -3.44 8.12
CA GLN A 69 23.50 -4.42 7.32
C GLN A 69 22.01 -4.11 7.25
N LEU A 70 21.51 -3.83 6.04
CA LEU A 70 20.10 -3.58 5.82
C LEU A 70 19.34 -4.90 5.73
N HIS A 71 18.31 -5.06 6.55
CA HIS A 71 17.36 -6.17 6.49
C HIS A 71 16.16 -5.78 5.62
N SER A 72 15.73 -6.67 4.74
CA SER A 72 14.50 -6.49 3.94
C SER A 72 13.53 -7.62 4.20
N PHE A 73 12.23 -7.31 4.20
CA PHE A 73 11.15 -8.24 4.51
C PHE A 73 10.09 -8.24 3.42
N SER A 74 9.72 -9.44 2.99
CA SER A 74 8.58 -9.66 2.09
C SER A 74 7.62 -10.69 2.67
N VAL A 75 6.36 -10.66 2.24
CA VAL A 75 5.34 -11.61 2.68
C VAL A 75 4.50 -12.07 1.49
N GLY A 76 4.13 -13.33 1.50
CA GLY A 76 3.24 -13.90 0.49
C GLY A 76 2.91 -15.37 0.77
N LEU A 77 1.98 -15.88 0.01
CA LEU A 77 1.75 -17.32 -0.09
C LEU A 77 2.90 -17.98 -0.86
N GLU A 78 3.03 -19.28 -0.72
CA GLU A 78 4.00 -20.04 -1.52
C GLU A 78 3.79 -19.79 -3.03
N GLY A 79 4.86 -19.44 -3.73
CA GLY A 79 4.82 -19.11 -5.18
C GLY A 79 4.30 -17.70 -5.52
N SER A 80 4.12 -16.83 -4.53
CA SER A 80 3.70 -15.44 -4.72
C SER A 80 4.64 -14.69 -5.69
N PRO A 81 4.09 -13.91 -6.64
CA PRO A 81 4.90 -13.12 -7.57
C PRO A 81 5.72 -12.04 -6.86
N ASP A 82 5.21 -11.48 -5.77
CA ASP A 82 5.91 -10.47 -5.00
C ASP A 82 7.15 -11.04 -4.29
N LEU A 83 7.08 -12.26 -3.74
CA LEU A 83 8.26 -12.91 -3.15
C LEU A 83 9.38 -13.08 -4.20
N ALA A 84 9.03 -13.51 -5.41
CA ALA A 84 10.00 -13.70 -6.49
C ALA A 84 10.62 -12.36 -6.93
N ALA A 85 9.82 -11.29 -7.01
CA ALA A 85 10.31 -9.97 -7.37
C ALA A 85 11.16 -9.33 -6.26
N ALA A 86 10.74 -9.46 -5.00
CA ALA A 86 11.48 -8.98 -3.84
C ALA A 86 12.88 -9.62 -3.74
N ARG A 87 12.99 -10.92 -4.01
CA ARG A 87 14.27 -11.63 -4.03
C ARG A 87 15.25 -11.03 -5.04
N LYS A 88 14.80 -10.75 -6.27
CA LYS A 88 15.62 -10.11 -7.30
C LYS A 88 16.13 -8.74 -6.87
N VAL A 89 15.27 -7.93 -6.26
CA VAL A 89 15.68 -6.61 -5.76
C VAL A 89 16.66 -6.75 -4.61
N SER A 90 16.37 -7.63 -3.66
CA SER A 90 17.25 -7.88 -2.51
C SER A 90 18.65 -8.31 -2.92
N GLU A 91 18.77 -9.22 -3.90
CA GLU A 91 20.05 -9.65 -4.49
C GLU A 91 20.78 -8.46 -5.14
N HIS A 92 20.05 -7.62 -5.88
CA HIS A 92 20.63 -6.45 -6.55
C HIS A 92 21.17 -5.41 -5.56
N ILE A 93 20.42 -5.06 -4.52
CA ILE A 93 20.84 -4.06 -3.54
C ILE A 93 21.77 -4.63 -2.44
N GLY A 94 21.87 -5.95 -2.32
CA GLY A 94 22.68 -6.61 -1.29
C GLY A 94 22.12 -6.44 0.12
N SER A 95 20.82 -6.64 0.32
CA SER A 95 20.18 -6.69 1.65
C SER A 95 20.13 -8.10 2.20
N ILE A 96 20.00 -8.24 3.54
CA ILE A 96 19.68 -9.52 4.18
C ILE A 96 18.18 -9.71 4.07
N HIS A 97 17.75 -10.59 3.16
CA HIS A 97 16.35 -10.77 2.85
C HIS A 97 15.68 -11.85 3.68
N HIS A 98 14.48 -11.54 4.16
CA HIS A 98 13.62 -12.44 4.92
C HIS A 98 12.28 -12.58 4.22
N GLU A 99 12.01 -13.78 3.72
CA GLU A 99 10.71 -14.13 3.13
C GLU A 99 9.80 -14.71 4.21
N VAL A 100 8.64 -14.11 4.38
CA VAL A 100 7.59 -14.59 5.28
C VAL A 100 6.53 -15.30 4.44
N VAL A 101 6.63 -16.61 4.37
CA VAL A 101 5.62 -17.44 3.71
C VAL A 101 4.57 -17.80 4.74
N PHE A 102 3.31 -17.45 4.47
CA PHE A 102 2.18 -17.80 5.34
C PHE A 102 1.21 -18.73 4.61
N THR A 103 0.48 -19.51 5.36
CA THR A 103 -0.60 -20.35 4.86
C THR A 103 -1.92 -19.60 4.89
N ILE A 104 -2.87 -20.00 4.04
CA ILE A 104 -4.23 -19.43 4.07
C ILE A 104 -4.85 -19.58 5.45
N GLN A 105 -4.64 -20.73 6.13
CA GLN A 105 -5.17 -20.95 7.47
C GLN A 105 -4.59 -19.95 8.48
N GLU A 106 -3.28 -19.69 8.46
CA GLU A 106 -2.69 -18.66 9.33
C GLU A 106 -3.29 -17.28 9.07
N GLY A 107 -3.57 -16.96 7.80
CA GLY A 107 -4.28 -15.73 7.45
C GLY A 107 -5.68 -15.66 8.04
N LEU A 108 -6.48 -16.73 7.87
CA LEU A 108 -7.84 -16.80 8.40
C LEU A 108 -7.85 -16.71 9.94
N ASP A 109 -6.94 -17.40 10.61
CA ASP A 109 -6.82 -17.39 12.08
C ASP A 109 -6.45 -15.98 12.60
N ALA A 110 -5.70 -15.20 11.83
CA ALA A 110 -5.27 -13.86 12.22
C ALA A 110 -6.35 -12.77 12.07
N ILE A 111 -7.41 -13.00 11.28
CA ILE A 111 -8.41 -11.94 10.92
C ILE A 111 -9.00 -11.28 12.17
N ARG A 112 -9.31 -12.04 13.21
CA ARG A 112 -9.91 -11.52 14.44
C ARG A 112 -8.97 -10.54 15.15
N ASP A 113 -7.69 -10.88 15.27
CA ASP A 113 -6.67 -10.02 15.86
C ASP A 113 -6.38 -8.81 14.97
N VAL A 114 -6.37 -9.01 13.66
CA VAL A 114 -6.21 -7.92 12.68
C VAL A 114 -7.32 -6.88 12.87
N ILE A 115 -8.59 -7.28 12.89
CA ILE A 115 -9.72 -6.37 13.08
C ILE A 115 -9.62 -5.65 14.43
N TYR A 116 -9.22 -6.35 15.50
CA TYR A 116 -9.00 -5.74 16.81
C TYR A 116 -7.93 -4.64 16.77
N HIS A 117 -6.77 -4.93 16.21
CA HIS A 117 -5.65 -3.98 16.19
C HIS A 117 -5.87 -2.82 15.21
N LEU A 118 -6.53 -3.07 14.09
CA LEU A 118 -6.79 -2.04 13.09
C LEU A 118 -8.00 -1.17 13.41
N GLU A 119 -8.92 -1.67 14.25
CA GLU A 119 -10.16 -0.96 14.62
C GLU A 119 -10.99 -0.58 13.38
N THR A 120 -11.06 -1.49 12.40
CA THR A 120 -11.82 -1.33 11.16
C THR A 120 -12.39 -2.65 10.68
N TYR A 121 -13.46 -2.58 9.87
CA TYR A 121 -14.03 -3.70 9.14
C TYR A 121 -14.07 -3.44 7.63
N ASP A 122 -13.35 -2.43 7.15
CA ASP A 122 -13.21 -2.18 5.70
C ASP A 122 -12.55 -3.37 5.02
N ILE A 123 -13.21 -3.89 3.96
CA ILE A 123 -12.79 -5.12 3.28
C ILE A 123 -11.35 -5.03 2.78
N THR A 124 -11.04 -3.98 2.04
CA THR A 124 -9.71 -3.81 1.42
C THR A 124 -8.63 -3.71 2.47
N THR A 125 -8.90 -2.96 3.53
CA THR A 125 -7.98 -2.80 4.65
C THR A 125 -7.73 -4.11 5.37
N VAL A 126 -8.75 -4.90 5.70
CA VAL A 126 -8.59 -6.19 6.38
C VAL A 126 -7.84 -7.20 5.52
N ARG A 127 -8.19 -7.33 4.22
CA ARG A 127 -7.52 -8.24 3.28
C ARG A 127 -6.01 -7.96 3.17
N ALA A 128 -5.63 -6.69 3.03
CA ALA A 128 -4.25 -6.28 2.87
C ALA A 128 -3.49 -6.25 4.21
N SER A 129 -4.16 -5.97 5.32
CA SER A 129 -3.51 -5.92 6.63
C SER A 129 -3.12 -7.28 7.17
N THR A 130 -3.85 -8.34 6.82
CA THR A 130 -3.60 -9.68 7.36
C THR A 130 -2.17 -10.18 7.02
N PRO A 131 -1.71 -10.16 5.76
CA PRO A 131 -0.32 -10.50 5.44
C PRO A 131 0.69 -9.57 6.14
N MET A 132 0.42 -8.26 6.18
CA MET A 132 1.31 -7.28 6.81
C MET A 132 1.42 -7.53 8.33
N PHE A 133 0.33 -7.86 8.99
CA PHE A 133 0.30 -8.21 10.43
C PHE A 133 1.17 -9.45 10.71
N LEU A 134 1.07 -10.49 9.87
CA LEU A 134 1.88 -11.71 9.99
C LEU A 134 3.37 -11.42 9.72
N MET A 135 3.68 -10.58 8.73
CA MET A 135 5.04 -10.12 8.46
C MET A 135 5.62 -9.34 9.64
N ALA A 136 4.84 -8.43 10.24
CA ALA A 136 5.26 -7.64 11.38
C ALA A 136 5.63 -8.53 12.60
N ARG A 137 4.92 -9.62 12.83
CA ARG A 137 5.29 -10.64 13.82
C ARG A 137 6.69 -11.20 13.57
N SER A 138 6.99 -11.53 12.31
CA SER A 138 8.31 -12.02 11.91
C SER A 138 9.39 -10.95 12.07
N ILE A 139 9.15 -9.71 11.64
CA ILE A 139 10.09 -8.59 11.80
C ILE A 139 10.48 -8.42 13.28
N LYS A 140 9.49 -8.46 14.18
CA LYS A 140 9.75 -8.41 15.63
C LYS A 140 10.68 -9.51 16.10
N SER A 141 10.52 -10.74 15.59
CA SER A 141 11.35 -11.89 15.99
C SER A 141 12.82 -11.75 15.60
N HIS A 142 13.12 -10.93 14.58
CA HIS A 142 14.48 -10.58 14.16
C HIS A 142 15.09 -9.41 14.95
N GLY A 143 14.37 -8.89 15.96
CA GLY A 143 14.85 -7.78 16.79
C GLY A 143 14.76 -6.41 16.13
N ILE A 144 14.18 -6.30 14.95
CA ILE A 144 13.96 -5.04 14.22
C ILE A 144 12.83 -4.26 14.90
N LYS A 145 13.01 -2.96 15.03
CA LYS A 145 12.08 -2.05 15.74
C LYS A 145 11.48 -0.98 14.85
N MET A 146 12.07 -0.73 13.69
CA MET A 146 11.62 0.26 12.72
C MET A 146 11.78 -0.29 11.31
N VAL A 147 10.85 0.03 10.43
CA VAL A 147 10.94 -0.29 9.00
C VAL A 147 10.52 0.91 8.15
N LEU A 148 11.16 1.04 6.98
CA LEU A 148 10.71 1.96 5.94
C LEU A 148 9.80 1.22 4.97
N SER A 149 8.75 1.92 4.49
CA SER A 149 7.78 1.42 3.52
C SER A 149 7.65 2.37 2.33
N GLY A 150 7.24 1.84 1.18
CA GLY A 150 6.94 2.60 -0.03
C GLY A 150 5.51 3.17 -0.09
N GLU A 151 4.75 3.14 1.00
CA GLU A 151 3.38 3.67 1.04
C GLU A 151 3.32 5.15 0.70
N GLY A 152 2.24 5.57 0.03
CA GLY A 152 2.00 6.96 -0.37
C GLY A 152 2.38 7.26 -1.82
N ALA A 153 3.20 6.45 -2.46
CA ALA A 153 3.62 6.68 -3.84
C ALA A 153 2.46 6.57 -4.85
N ASP A 154 1.55 5.63 -4.63
CA ASP A 154 0.38 5.43 -5.51
C ASP A 154 -0.56 6.63 -5.47
N GLU A 155 -0.76 7.23 -4.33
CA GLU A 155 -1.60 8.40 -4.13
C GLU A 155 -1.00 9.66 -4.73
N LEU A 156 0.32 9.85 -4.61
CA LEU A 156 1.02 11.02 -5.14
C LEU A 156 1.14 11.02 -6.66
N PHE A 157 1.27 9.84 -7.26
CA PHE A 157 1.62 9.69 -8.67
C PHE A 157 0.58 8.93 -9.50
N GLY A 158 -0.61 8.68 -8.96
CA GLY A 158 -1.67 7.97 -9.66
C GLY A 158 -1.29 6.54 -10.05
N GLY A 159 -0.71 5.78 -9.10
CA GLY A 159 -0.22 4.42 -9.38
C GLY A 159 -1.31 3.35 -9.44
N TYR A 160 -2.53 3.64 -9.04
CA TYR A 160 -3.64 2.69 -9.12
C TYR A 160 -4.19 2.61 -10.55
N LEU A 161 -4.61 1.41 -10.98
CA LEU A 161 -5.05 1.15 -12.34
C LEU A 161 -6.17 2.06 -12.85
N TYR A 162 -7.09 2.43 -11.98
CA TYR A 162 -8.20 3.29 -12.38
C TYR A 162 -7.76 4.70 -12.84
N PHE A 163 -6.56 5.17 -12.44
CA PHE A 163 -6.02 6.44 -12.93
C PHE A 163 -5.79 6.49 -14.44
N HIS A 164 -5.68 5.32 -15.11
CA HIS A 164 -5.65 5.24 -16.58
C HIS A 164 -6.89 5.85 -17.23
N LYS A 165 -8.00 5.92 -16.51
CA LYS A 165 -9.28 6.45 -16.99
C LYS A 165 -9.53 7.90 -16.56
N ALA A 166 -8.52 8.57 -15.99
CA ALA A 166 -8.65 9.99 -15.62
C ALA A 166 -8.99 10.85 -16.85
N PRO A 167 -10.10 11.61 -16.84
CA PRO A 167 -10.59 12.31 -18.03
C PRO A 167 -9.74 13.51 -18.41
N SER A 168 -8.98 14.04 -17.47
CA SER A 168 -8.08 15.20 -17.67
C SER A 168 -6.97 15.22 -16.63
N SER A 169 -5.91 16.00 -16.91
CA SER A 169 -4.82 16.22 -15.93
C SER A 169 -5.31 16.94 -14.67
N GLU A 170 -6.34 17.76 -14.76
CA GLU A 170 -6.95 18.42 -13.62
C GLU A 170 -7.68 17.42 -12.73
N GLU A 171 -8.50 16.52 -13.29
CA GLU A 171 -9.18 15.46 -12.52
C GLU A 171 -8.19 14.42 -11.96
N PHE A 172 -7.13 14.09 -12.71
CA PHE A 172 -6.04 13.29 -12.20
C PHE A 172 -5.43 13.91 -10.93
N HIS A 173 -5.10 15.19 -10.97
CA HIS A 173 -4.55 15.92 -9.82
C HIS A 173 -5.54 15.99 -8.65
N ASN A 174 -6.79 16.34 -8.92
CA ASN A 174 -7.83 16.40 -7.90
C ASN A 174 -8.01 15.06 -7.19
N GLU A 175 -7.92 13.95 -7.93
CA GLU A 175 -7.99 12.62 -7.35
C GLU A 175 -6.78 12.31 -6.46
N THR A 176 -5.55 12.70 -6.85
CA THR A 176 -4.39 12.53 -5.96
C THR A 176 -4.57 13.29 -4.65
N VAL A 177 -5.14 14.51 -4.69
CA VAL A 177 -5.46 15.29 -3.49
C VAL A 177 -6.51 14.57 -2.63
N ARG A 178 -7.60 14.09 -3.24
CA ARG A 178 -8.65 13.32 -2.52
C ARG A 178 -8.10 12.06 -1.84
N LYS A 179 -7.20 11.36 -2.52
CA LYS A 179 -6.54 10.16 -1.98
C LYS A 179 -5.66 10.50 -0.78
N LEU A 180 -4.83 11.53 -0.89
CA LEU A 180 -3.98 11.97 0.21
C LEU A 180 -4.81 12.40 1.44
N ASP A 181 -5.90 13.13 1.23
CA ASP A 181 -6.80 13.57 2.31
C ASP A 181 -7.39 12.39 3.10
N LYS A 182 -7.70 11.29 2.42
CA LYS A 182 -8.31 10.08 3.01
C LYS A 182 -7.30 9.00 3.42
N LEU A 183 -6.03 9.15 3.11
CA LEU A 183 -5.02 8.11 3.26
C LEU A 183 -4.87 7.59 4.71
N HIS A 184 -5.12 8.46 5.68
CA HIS A 184 -5.11 8.12 7.11
C HIS A 184 -6.20 7.12 7.53
N GLN A 185 -7.23 6.92 6.72
CA GLN A 185 -8.34 5.99 6.98
C GLN A 185 -8.11 4.61 6.35
N TYR A 186 -7.15 4.46 5.42
CA TYR A 186 -6.93 3.25 4.62
C TYR A 186 -5.48 2.77 4.69
N ASP A 187 -4.64 3.12 3.72
CA ASP A 187 -3.29 2.54 3.59
C ASP A 187 -2.34 2.95 4.72
N CYS A 188 -2.40 4.19 5.18
CA CYS A 188 -1.62 4.62 6.35
C CYS A 188 -2.12 3.98 7.65
N LEU A 189 -3.44 3.82 7.82
CA LEU A 189 -4.01 3.11 8.97
C LEU A 189 -3.53 1.66 8.97
N ARG A 190 -3.63 0.98 7.83
CA ARG A 190 -3.16 -0.39 7.62
C ARG A 190 -1.68 -0.53 7.99
N ALA A 191 -0.81 0.26 7.35
CA ALA A 191 0.63 0.17 7.53
C ALA A 191 1.02 0.44 8.99
N ASN A 192 0.49 1.53 9.57
CA ASN A 192 0.82 1.90 10.95
C ASN A 192 0.32 0.86 11.96
N LYS A 193 -0.97 0.52 11.94
CA LYS A 193 -1.55 -0.34 12.98
C LYS A 193 -1.11 -1.80 12.87
N SER A 194 -0.89 -2.34 11.66
CA SER A 194 -0.35 -3.69 11.49
C SER A 194 1.06 -3.83 12.09
N LEU A 195 1.91 -2.82 11.91
CA LEU A 195 3.26 -2.79 12.48
C LEU A 195 3.23 -2.51 13.99
N ALA A 196 2.44 -1.52 14.42
CA ALA A 196 2.31 -1.12 15.81
C ALA A 196 1.77 -2.24 16.72
N ALA A 197 0.90 -3.13 16.20
CA ALA A 197 0.44 -4.33 16.90
C ALA A 197 1.60 -5.20 17.44
N TRP A 198 2.75 -5.14 16.80
CA TRP A 198 3.97 -5.86 17.16
C TRP A 198 5.07 -4.96 17.74
N GLY A 199 4.77 -3.68 17.98
CA GLY A 199 5.72 -2.71 18.54
C GLY A 199 6.81 -2.30 17.54
N ILE A 200 6.47 -2.21 16.27
CA ILE A 200 7.36 -1.78 15.18
C ILE A 200 6.90 -0.41 14.69
N GLU A 201 7.83 0.52 14.55
CA GLU A 201 7.61 1.82 13.93
C GLU A 201 7.67 1.68 12.40
N GLY A 202 6.64 2.16 11.69
CA GLY A 202 6.65 2.31 10.23
C GLY A 202 6.98 3.74 9.82
N ARG A 203 7.95 3.91 8.92
CA ARG A 203 8.29 5.20 8.30
C ARG A 203 8.00 5.16 6.81
N VAL A 204 7.50 6.27 6.29
CA VAL A 204 6.94 6.38 4.93
C VAL A 204 7.56 7.59 4.18
N PRO A 205 8.75 7.43 3.57
CA PRO A 205 9.45 8.54 2.93
C PRO A 205 8.66 9.26 1.83
N PHE A 206 7.81 8.54 1.10
CA PHE A 206 6.92 9.16 0.11
C PHE A 206 5.90 10.13 0.73
N LEU A 207 5.62 10.03 2.01
CA LEU A 207 4.75 10.95 2.74
C LEU A 207 5.52 11.96 3.60
N ASP A 208 6.82 12.11 3.39
CA ASP A 208 7.59 13.23 3.92
C ASP A 208 7.03 14.55 3.39
N LYS A 209 6.84 15.55 4.25
CA LYS A 209 6.17 16.80 3.88
C LYS A 209 6.88 17.55 2.77
N GLU A 210 8.21 17.61 2.81
CA GLU A 210 9.00 18.30 1.78
C GLU A 210 8.93 17.54 0.47
N PHE A 211 8.95 16.20 0.51
CA PHE A 211 8.75 15.39 -0.68
C PHE A 211 7.34 15.53 -1.27
N ILE A 212 6.30 15.52 -0.44
CA ILE A 212 4.92 15.77 -0.90
C ILE A 212 4.84 17.12 -1.62
N ASP A 213 5.47 18.16 -1.08
CA ASP A 213 5.45 19.49 -1.70
C ASP A 213 6.12 19.49 -3.08
N VAL A 214 7.21 18.78 -3.28
CA VAL A 214 7.85 18.62 -4.59
C VAL A 214 6.96 17.78 -5.52
N ALA A 215 6.52 16.62 -5.08
CA ALA A 215 5.71 15.71 -5.87
C ALA A 215 4.39 16.32 -6.34
N MET A 216 3.70 17.07 -5.47
CA MET A 216 2.40 17.66 -5.77
C MET A 216 2.51 18.95 -6.61
N LYS A 217 3.72 19.55 -6.73
CA LYS A 217 3.98 20.66 -7.64
C LYS A 217 4.31 20.23 -9.08
N ILE A 218 4.60 18.96 -9.32
CA ILE A 218 4.82 18.43 -10.66
C ILE A 218 3.58 18.67 -11.52
N ASN A 219 3.80 19.10 -12.78
CA ASN A 219 2.72 19.27 -13.75
C ASN A 219 1.91 17.95 -13.85
N PRO A 220 0.61 17.96 -13.56
CA PRO A 220 -0.21 16.75 -13.62
C PRO A 220 -0.21 16.05 -14.98
N GLN A 221 -0.02 16.80 -16.06
CA GLN A 221 0.10 16.24 -17.41
C GLN A 221 1.29 15.27 -17.54
N ASP A 222 2.39 15.51 -16.79
CA ASP A 222 3.57 14.65 -16.81
C ASP A 222 3.43 13.42 -15.92
N LYS A 223 2.43 13.41 -15.02
CA LYS A 223 2.06 12.23 -14.23
C LYS A 223 1.05 11.32 -14.93
N MET A 224 0.31 11.87 -15.93
CA MET A 224 -0.73 11.09 -16.61
C MET A 224 -0.15 9.93 -17.41
N ILE A 225 -0.93 8.88 -17.43
CA ILE A 225 -0.68 7.68 -18.20
C ILE A 225 -1.18 7.90 -19.63
N ASN A 226 -0.39 7.48 -20.61
CA ASN A 226 -0.75 7.51 -22.03
C ASN A 226 -0.03 6.36 -22.75
N GLY A 227 -0.24 6.19 -24.05
CA GLY A 227 0.38 5.11 -24.84
C GLY A 227 1.93 5.09 -24.87
N GLU A 228 2.60 6.12 -24.35
CA GLU A 228 4.06 6.23 -24.26
C GLU A 228 4.58 6.19 -22.80
N ARG A 229 3.71 6.51 -21.84
CA ARG A 229 4.05 6.64 -20.42
C ARG A 229 3.15 5.76 -19.59
N MET A 230 3.73 4.80 -18.89
CA MET A 230 3.02 3.99 -17.91
C MET A 230 2.85 4.73 -16.58
N GLU A 231 2.13 4.13 -15.63
CA GLU A 231 1.92 4.70 -14.31
C GLU A 231 3.26 5.02 -13.62
N LYS A 232 3.29 6.15 -12.90
CA LYS A 232 4.48 6.64 -12.15
C LYS A 232 5.71 6.91 -13.04
N TRP A 233 5.54 7.21 -14.29
CA TRP A 233 6.65 7.41 -15.23
C TRP A 233 7.74 8.36 -14.70
N VAL A 234 7.35 9.48 -14.07
CA VAL A 234 8.32 10.44 -13.51
C VAL A 234 9.18 9.83 -12.40
N VAL A 235 8.59 8.96 -11.56
CA VAL A 235 9.30 8.24 -10.51
C VAL A 235 10.22 7.18 -11.10
N ARG A 236 9.74 6.42 -12.10
CA ARG A 236 10.55 5.42 -12.81
C ARG A 236 11.79 6.05 -13.43
N LYS A 237 11.61 7.20 -14.09
CA LYS A 237 12.72 7.95 -14.70
C LYS A 237 13.70 8.52 -13.69
N ALA A 238 13.22 8.98 -12.54
CA ALA A 238 14.08 9.52 -11.49
C ALA A 238 15.00 8.44 -10.86
N PHE A 239 14.60 7.17 -10.91
CA PHE A 239 15.29 6.09 -10.22
C PHE A 239 15.59 4.87 -11.10
N GLU A 240 15.57 5.00 -12.43
CA GLU A 240 15.80 3.87 -13.35
C GLU A 240 17.17 3.22 -13.18
N ASP A 241 18.20 3.99 -12.81
CA ASP A 241 19.55 3.50 -12.60
C ASP A 241 19.77 2.77 -11.25
N TYR A 242 18.78 2.83 -10.35
CA TYR A 242 18.86 2.21 -9.01
C TYR A 242 18.37 0.77 -8.97
N LEU A 243 17.62 0.37 -9.99
CA LEU A 243 16.91 -0.91 -10.02
C LEU A 243 17.19 -1.69 -11.30
N PRO A 244 17.09 -3.03 -11.27
CA PRO A 244 17.06 -3.79 -12.50
C PRO A 244 15.92 -3.30 -13.42
N GLU A 245 16.15 -3.26 -14.73
CA GLU A 245 15.15 -2.84 -15.71
C GLU A 245 13.82 -3.59 -15.56
N SER A 246 13.89 -4.91 -15.31
CA SER A 246 12.70 -5.75 -15.08
C SER A 246 11.90 -5.41 -13.83
N VAL A 247 12.41 -4.56 -12.94
CA VAL A 247 11.74 -4.04 -11.75
C VAL A 247 11.33 -2.59 -11.97
N ALA A 248 12.25 -1.76 -12.48
CA ALA A 248 11.99 -0.34 -12.75
C ALA A 248 10.80 -0.14 -13.71
N TRP A 249 10.59 -1.06 -14.65
CA TRP A 249 9.52 -1.01 -15.66
C TRP A 249 8.49 -2.14 -15.50
N ARG A 250 8.44 -2.78 -14.30
CA ARG A 250 7.40 -3.75 -13.97
C ARG A 250 6.06 -3.05 -13.82
N GLN A 251 5.02 -3.66 -14.38
CA GLN A 251 3.64 -3.24 -14.21
C GLN A 251 3.21 -3.29 -12.74
N LYS A 252 2.36 -2.35 -12.32
CA LYS A 252 1.83 -2.28 -10.95
C LYS A 252 0.92 -3.46 -10.65
N GLU A 253 1.18 -4.10 -9.52
CA GLU A 253 0.23 -5.00 -8.85
C GLU A 253 -0.18 -4.43 -7.50
N GLN A 254 -1.43 -4.65 -7.10
CA GLN A 254 -1.87 -4.28 -5.75
C GLN A 254 -1.30 -5.27 -4.74
N PHE A 255 -1.01 -4.78 -3.53
CA PHE A 255 -0.42 -5.61 -2.47
C PHE A 255 -1.26 -6.84 -2.14
N SER A 256 -2.59 -6.71 -2.08
CA SER A 256 -3.51 -7.83 -1.81
C SER A 256 -3.47 -8.92 -2.89
N ASP A 257 -3.12 -8.57 -4.12
CA ASP A 257 -2.99 -9.50 -5.24
C ASP A 257 -1.56 -10.06 -5.34
N GLY A 258 -0.56 -9.23 -5.10
CA GLY A 258 0.85 -9.59 -5.12
C GLY A 258 1.26 -10.64 -4.09
N VAL A 259 0.60 -10.68 -2.94
CA VAL A 259 0.81 -11.71 -1.91
C VAL A 259 0.30 -13.10 -2.31
N GLY A 260 -0.54 -13.20 -3.34
CA GLY A 260 -1.07 -14.44 -3.91
C GLY A 260 -2.58 -14.41 -4.11
N TYR A 261 -3.01 -14.62 -5.34
CA TYR A 261 -4.43 -14.53 -5.74
C TYR A 261 -5.36 -15.46 -4.96
N SER A 262 -4.89 -16.64 -4.55
CA SER A 262 -5.67 -17.60 -3.78
C SER A 262 -6.05 -17.10 -2.38
N TRP A 263 -5.35 -16.12 -1.83
CA TRP A 263 -5.70 -15.51 -0.54
C TRP A 263 -7.12 -14.93 -0.56
N ILE A 264 -7.42 -14.06 -1.52
CA ILE A 264 -8.72 -13.41 -1.62
C ILE A 264 -9.80 -14.41 -2.00
N ASP A 265 -9.51 -15.31 -2.94
CA ASP A 265 -10.51 -16.29 -3.43
C ASP A 265 -10.94 -17.25 -2.33
N THR A 266 -9.99 -17.82 -1.58
CA THR A 266 -10.34 -18.72 -0.46
C THR A 266 -11.02 -17.95 0.68
N LEU A 267 -10.62 -16.72 0.96
CA LEU A 267 -11.29 -15.89 1.95
C LEU A 267 -12.77 -15.68 1.59
N LYS A 268 -13.09 -15.40 0.33
CA LYS A 268 -14.46 -15.28 -0.16
C LYS A 268 -15.24 -16.60 0.02
N GLU A 269 -14.65 -17.75 -0.31
CA GLU A 269 -15.27 -19.05 -0.13
C GLU A 269 -15.60 -19.33 1.34
N VAL A 270 -14.66 -19.05 2.25
CA VAL A 270 -14.86 -19.22 3.69
C VAL A 270 -15.98 -18.33 4.22
N VAL A 271 -15.98 -17.08 3.80
CA VAL A 271 -17.02 -16.12 4.20
C VAL A 271 -18.39 -16.50 3.66
N GLU A 272 -18.45 -16.94 2.39
CA GLU A 272 -19.70 -17.41 1.76
C GLU A 272 -20.32 -18.60 2.52
N ALA A 273 -19.47 -19.48 3.03
CA ALA A 273 -19.90 -20.61 3.87
C ALA A 273 -20.29 -20.19 5.31
N ALA A 274 -19.67 -19.14 5.84
CA ALA A 274 -19.85 -18.70 7.23
C ALA A 274 -21.08 -17.81 7.43
N VAL A 275 -21.52 -17.09 6.41
CA VAL A 275 -22.65 -16.14 6.46
C VAL A 275 -23.80 -16.64 5.60
N THR A 276 -24.94 -16.92 6.22
CA THR A 276 -26.14 -17.40 5.52
C THR A 276 -26.87 -16.26 4.79
N ASP A 277 -27.66 -16.59 3.78
CA ASP A 277 -28.52 -15.61 3.09
C ASP A 277 -29.57 -15.02 4.03
N GLU A 278 -30.06 -15.79 5.01
CA GLU A 278 -30.96 -15.30 6.04
C GLU A 278 -30.30 -14.23 6.91
N GLN A 279 -29.05 -14.41 7.30
CA GLN A 279 -28.28 -13.39 8.02
C GLN A 279 -28.10 -12.13 7.21
N MET A 280 -27.80 -12.25 5.91
CA MET A 280 -27.70 -11.10 5.02
C MET A 280 -29.03 -10.37 4.83
N ASN A 281 -30.12 -11.08 4.61
CA ASN A 281 -31.47 -10.49 4.47
C ASN A 281 -31.89 -9.72 5.74
N ASN A 282 -31.41 -10.14 6.89
CA ASN A 282 -31.68 -9.54 8.19
C ASN A 282 -30.55 -8.61 8.69
N ALA A 283 -29.54 -8.32 7.87
CA ALA A 283 -28.38 -7.51 8.29
C ALA A 283 -28.77 -6.13 8.84
N HIS A 284 -29.78 -5.50 8.28
CA HIS A 284 -30.27 -4.17 8.73
C HIS A 284 -30.88 -4.18 10.15
N TYR A 285 -31.39 -5.32 10.61
CA TYR A 285 -31.85 -5.43 12.01
C TYR A 285 -30.69 -5.57 12.99
N ARG A 286 -29.65 -6.31 12.60
CA ARG A 286 -28.46 -6.50 13.43
C ARG A 286 -27.52 -5.29 13.40
N PHE A 287 -27.36 -4.68 12.24
CA PHE A 287 -26.47 -3.55 11.98
C PHE A 287 -27.24 -2.40 11.31
N PRO A 288 -28.05 -1.65 12.09
CA PRO A 288 -28.86 -0.57 11.52
C PRO A 288 -28.02 0.62 11.03
N LEU A 289 -26.80 0.79 11.58
CA LEU A 289 -25.84 1.80 11.14
C LEU A 289 -24.79 1.13 10.23
N GLN A 290 -24.58 1.71 9.05
CA GLN A 290 -23.63 1.17 8.05
C GLN A 290 -23.89 -0.32 7.80
N THR A 291 -25.13 -0.64 7.41
CA THR A 291 -25.56 -2.01 7.14
C THR A 291 -24.67 -2.67 6.09
N PRO A 292 -24.08 -3.84 6.38
CA PRO A 292 -23.27 -4.58 5.43
C PRO A 292 -24.01 -4.86 4.13
N GLN A 293 -23.34 -4.68 2.98
CA GLN A 293 -23.92 -4.84 1.65
C GLN A 293 -23.61 -6.22 1.05
N ASN A 294 -22.64 -6.93 1.60
CA ASN A 294 -22.23 -8.27 1.18
C ASN A 294 -21.82 -9.12 2.39
N LYS A 295 -21.64 -10.43 2.16
CA LYS A 295 -21.31 -11.38 3.24
C LYS A 295 -19.97 -11.12 3.89
N GLU A 296 -18.99 -10.60 3.14
CA GLU A 296 -17.67 -10.29 3.69
C GLU A 296 -17.71 -9.09 4.64
N GLU A 297 -18.42 -8.02 4.25
CA GLU A 297 -18.69 -6.91 5.18
C GLU A 297 -19.43 -7.38 6.43
N PHE A 298 -20.44 -8.26 6.25
CA PHE A 298 -21.17 -8.82 7.38
C PHE A 298 -20.26 -9.61 8.32
N PHE A 299 -19.37 -10.42 7.76
CA PHE A 299 -18.43 -11.23 8.53
C PHE A 299 -17.47 -10.37 9.34
N TYR A 300 -16.81 -9.39 8.69
CA TYR A 300 -15.89 -8.48 9.40
C TYR A 300 -16.61 -7.57 10.38
N ARG A 301 -17.79 -7.06 10.01
CA ARG A 301 -18.61 -6.26 10.89
C ARG A 301 -19.03 -7.04 12.14
N SER A 302 -19.33 -8.32 12.01
CA SER A 302 -19.69 -9.17 13.14
C SER A 302 -18.55 -9.33 14.14
N ILE A 303 -17.32 -9.52 13.65
CA ILE A 303 -16.11 -9.59 14.47
C ILE A 303 -15.82 -8.23 15.12
N PHE A 304 -15.93 -7.16 14.36
CA PHE A 304 -15.71 -5.79 14.86
C PHE A 304 -16.65 -5.45 16.01
N GLU A 305 -17.93 -5.77 15.88
CA GLU A 305 -18.96 -5.50 16.91
C GLU A 305 -18.67 -6.24 18.24
N GLU A 306 -18.06 -7.43 18.19
CA GLU A 306 -17.66 -8.16 19.40
C GLU A 306 -16.55 -7.42 20.16
N HIS A 307 -15.67 -6.71 19.46
CA HIS A 307 -14.59 -5.93 20.06
C HIS A 307 -15.03 -4.50 20.42
N PHE A 308 -15.84 -3.89 19.56
CA PHE A 308 -16.21 -2.48 19.61
C PHE A 308 -17.74 -2.28 19.46
N PRO A 309 -18.53 -2.61 20.49
CA PRO A 309 -20.00 -2.70 20.38
C PRO A 309 -20.73 -1.35 20.37
N SER A 310 -20.04 -0.21 20.28
CA SER A 310 -20.69 1.10 20.29
C SER A 310 -20.98 1.63 18.90
N ASP A 311 -22.09 2.34 18.75
CA ASP A 311 -22.46 3.04 17.52
C ASP A 311 -21.38 4.03 17.07
N ALA A 312 -20.72 4.70 18.00
CA ALA A 312 -19.63 5.62 17.71
C ALA A 312 -18.43 4.92 17.08
N ALA A 313 -18.09 3.71 17.55
CA ALA A 313 -17.04 2.90 16.95
C ALA A 313 -17.39 2.49 15.52
N ALA A 314 -18.63 2.05 15.30
CA ALA A 314 -19.11 1.70 13.96
C ALA A 314 -18.99 2.87 12.98
N LEU A 315 -19.41 4.05 13.40
CA LEU A 315 -19.40 5.27 12.58
C LEU A 315 -17.98 5.83 12.33
N SER A 316 -16.95 5.36 13.04
CA SER A 316 -15.56 5.76 12.79
C SER A 316 -14.95 5.06 11.55
N VAL A 317 -15.54 3.94 11.11
CA VAL A 317 -15.08 3.19 9.94
C VAL A 317 -15.69 3.79 8.67
N PRO A 318 -14.89 4.03 7.62
CA PRO A 318 -15.43 4.49 6.34
C PRO A 318 -16.44 3.51 5.75
N SER A 319 -17.57 4.04 5.28
CA SER A 319 -18.68 3.25 4.71
C SER A 319 -18.88 3.48 3.21
N VAL A 320 -17.89 4.06 2.55
CA VAL A 320 -18.00 4.41 1.13
C VAL A 320 -17.53 3.24 0.29
N PRO A 321 -18.34 2.78 -0.70
CA PRO A 321 -17.90 1.76 -1.64
C PRO A 321 -16.61 2.19 -2.35
N SER A 322 -15.63 1.29 -2.37
CA SER A 322 -14.40 1.47 -3.13
C SER A 322 -14.23 0.31 -4.09
N VAL A 323 -13.93 0.60 -5.34
CA VAL A 323 -13.52 -0.39 -6.34
C VAL A 323 -12.07 -0.12 -6.68
N ALA A 324 -11.21 -1.12 -6.55
CA ALA A 324 -9.79 -1.00 -6.86
C ALA A 324 -9.10 0.22 -6.21
N CYS A 325 -9.45 0.52 -4.96
CA CYS A 325 -8.98 1.67 -4.20
C CYS A 325 -9.42 3.05 -4.72
N SER A 326 -10.40 3.12 -5.64
CA SER A 326 -10.91 4.38 -6.20
C SER A 326 -11.75 5.18 -5.19
N THR A 327 -11.95 6.46 -5.49
CA THR A 327 -12.96 7.28 -4.82
C THR A 327 -14.31 7.20 -5.53
N PRO A 328 -15.43 7.57 -4.90
CA PRO A 328 -16.74 7.62 -5.57
C PRO A 328 -16.76 8.48 -6.82
N ILE A 329 -15.96 9.56 -6.86
CA ILE A 329 -15.85 10.44 -8.03
C ILE A 329 -15.13 9.72 -9.16
N ALA A 330 -14.06 9.01 -8.87
CA ALA A 330 -13.30 8.26 -9.88
C ALA A 330 -14.07 7.07 -10.45
N LEU A 331 -15.05 6.52 -9.72
CA LEU A 331 -15.96 5.50 -10.26
C LEU A 331 -16.81 6.01 -11.44
N GLU A 332 -17.03 7.31 -11.53
CA GLU A 332 -17.74 7.92 -12.65
C GLU A 332 -16.91 8.07 -13.93
N TRP A 333 -15.59 7.84 -13.87
CA TRP A 333 -14.70 8.00 -15.00
C TRP A 333 -14.87 6.94 -16.09
N ASP A 334 -15.36 5.76 -15.71
CA ASP A 334 -15.61 4.67 -16.66
C ASP A 334 -16.88 3.89 -16.27
N GLU A 335 -17.77 3.64 -17.24
CA GLU A 335 -18.99 2.86 -17.04
C GLU A 335 -18.70 1.43 -16.55
N ALA A 336 -17.53 0.87 -16.90
CA ALA A 336 -17.12 -0.45 -16.44
C ALA A 336 -16.90 -0.49 -14.92
N PHE A 337 -16.59 0.64 -14.26
CA PHE A 337 -16.42 0.69 -12.82
C PHE A 337 -17.73 0.69 -12.05
N LYS A 338 -18.79 1.25 -12.62
CA LYS A 338 -20.10 1.40 -11.97
C LYS A 338 -20.78 0.07 -11.65
N ASN A 339 -20.47 -0.97 -12.40
CA ASN A 339 -21.09 -2.29 -12.27
C ASN A 339 -20.22 -3.29 -11.48
N GLN A 340 -19.15 -2.85 -10.86
CA GLN A 340 -18.23 -3.73 -10.14
C GLN A 340 -18.46 -3.64 -8.63
N ASN A 341 -18.69 -4.79 -8.01
CA ASN A 341 -18.91 -4.90 -6.57
C ASN A 341 -17.69 -5.44 -5.82
N ASP A 342 -16.59 -5.76 -6.52
CA ASP A 342 -15.37 -6.26 -5.90
C ASP A 342 -14.35 -5.13 -5.73
N PRO A 343 -13.91 -4.82 -4.49
CA PRO A 343 -12.90 -3.80 -4.23
C PRO A 343 -11.48 -4.20 -4.64
N SER A 344 -11.26 -5.44 -5.11
CA SER A 344 -9.92 -5.89 -5.51
C SER A 344 -9.42 -5.23 -6.80
N GLY A 345 -8.09 -5.13 -6.95
CA GLY A 345 -7.45 -4.60 -8.16
C GLY A 345 -7.79 -5.35 -9.43
N ARG A 346 -8.11 -6.65 -9.32
CA ARG A 346 -8.54 -7.50 -10.43
C ARG A 346 -9.81 -7.02 -11.13
N ALA A 347 -10.64 -6.27 -10.42
CA ALA A 347 -11.85 -5.66 -10.98
C ALA A 347 -11.54 -4.74 -12.17
N VAL A 348 -10.34 -4.18 -12.25
CA VAL A 348 -9.89 -3.27 -13.32
C VAL A 348 -8.65 -3.78 -14.07
N ALA A 349 -8.28 -5.04 -13.91
CA ALA A 349 -7.08 -5.62 -14.55
C ALA A 349 -7.08 -5.49 -16.07
N LYS A 350 -8.24 -5.55 -16.72
CA LYS A 350 -8.38 -5.34 -18.18
C LYS A 350 -7.96 -3.96 -18.67
N VAL A 351 -7.84 -2.98 -17.78
CA VAL A 351 -7.34 -1.64 -18.14
C VAL A 351 -5.90 -1.70 -18.65
N HIS A 352 -5.11 -2.65 -18.17
CA HIS A 352 -3.75 -2.84 -18.69
C HIS A 352 -3.71 -3.41 -20.10
N ASP A 353 -4.57 -4.37 -20.41
CA ASP A 353 -4.60 -5.00 -21.74
C ASP A 353 -4.92 -3.99 -22.83
N ASP A 354 -5.65 -2.91 -22.49
CA ASP A 354 -6.02 -1.82 -23.39
C ASP A 354 -5.01 -0.64 -23.40
N ALA A 355 -4.06 -0.59 -22.48
CA ALA A 355 -3.21 0.59 -22.22
C ALA A 355 -1.79 0.47 -22.78
N TYR A 356 -1.30 -0.74 -23.06
CA TYR A 356 0.08 -1.02 -23.53
C TYR A 356 0.14 -1.95 -24.72
#